data_03d4344b7561af61f6fc500dd0bc86ce
#
_entry.id   03d4344b7561af61f6fc500dd0bc86ce
#
_cell.length_a   1.000
_cell.length_b   1.000
_cell.length_c   1.000
_cell.angle_alpha   90.00
_cell.angle_beta   90.00
_cell.angle_gamma   90.00
#
_symmetry.space_group_name_H-M   'P 1'
#
loop_
_entity.id
_entity.type
_entity.pdbx_description
1 polymer ?
#
loop_
_entity_poly.entity_id
_entity_poly.type
_entity_poly.pdbx_seq_one_letter_code
_entity_poly.pdbx_strand_id
1 'polypeptide(L)'
;MSEMDRRAFVGAAAVGCVAATVLATSSAEAAGQSGYFVIAEIVSKKEKADELRALLVPFAETSAKEPGCLVYTLMEVIGEPGRFLTFERWKDKAALDGHMVTPDIKAIVPKLEPVLAKPFTQLFLDARTGG
;
A
#
# COMPACT_ATOMS: atom_id res chain seq x y z
N MET A 1 20.47 -19.88 11.68
CA MET A 1 20.44 -20.26 11.33
C MET A 1 20.36 -20.54 10.31
N SER A 2 20.30 -20.80 10.13
CA SER A 2 20.01 -21.06 9.14
C SER A 2 20.87 -21.17 8.06
N GLU A 3 21.91 -20.60 7.84
CA GLU A 3 22.64 -20.76 6.73
C GLU A 3 23.16 -22.03 6.61
N MET A 4 23.44 -22.70 7.62
CA MET A 4 24.02 -23.94 7.48
C MET A 4 23.05 -24.80 6.85
N ASP A 5 21.86 -24.63 7.06
CA ASP A 5 20.92 -25.43 6.45
C ASP A 5 21.04 -25.36 5.02
N ARG A 6 21.22 -24.22 4.54
CA ARG A 6 21.26 -24.07 3.19
C ARG A 6 22.37 -24.79 2.64
N ARG A 7 23.49 -24.78 3.28
CA ARG A 7 24.57 -25.48 2.73
C ARG A 7 24.27 -26.84 2.62
N ALA A 8 23.71 -27.35 3.57
CA ALA A 8 23.49 -28.70 3.57
C ALA A 8 22.79 -29.10 2.39
N PHE A 9 21.82 -28.40 2.05
CA PHE A 9 21.11 -28.86 1.07
C PHE A 9 21.65 -28.71 -0.22
N VAL A 10 22.54 -27.92 -0.37
CA VAL A 10 23.09 -27.77 -1.57
C VAL A 10 23.53 -29.02 -2.15
N GLY A 11 23.99 -29.88 -1.38
CA GLY A 11 24.49 -31.05 -1.95
C GLY A 11 23.57 -31.67 -2.92
N ALA A 12 22.45 -31.69 -2.57
CA ALA A 12 21.52 -32.36 -3.37
C ALA A 12 21.39 -31.69 -4.61
N ALA A 13 21.89 -30.65 -4.67
CA ALA A 13 21.71 -29.99 -5.79
C ALA A 13 21.92 -30.67 -6.98
N ALA A 14 22.30 -31.64 -6.90
CA ALA A 14 22.52 -32.38 -8.07
C ALA A 14 21.47 -31.99 -8.97
N VAL A 15 20.46 -31.73 -8.46
CA VAL A 15 19.48 -31.46 -9.26
C VAL A 15 19.57 -30.13 -9.72
N GLY A 16 20.62 -29.70 -9.99
CA GLY A 16 20.77 -28.41 -10.49
C GLY A 16 19.74 -27.94 -11.45
N CYS A 17 19.39 -28.76 -12.29
CA CYS A 17 18.45 -28.28 -13.30
C CYS A 17 17.22 -27.80 -12.64
N VAL A 18 16.86 -28.44 -11.64
CA VAL A 18 15.66 -28.03 -11.02
C VAL A 18 15.89 -26.69 -10.43
N ALA A 19 17.05 -26.50 -9.98
CA ALA A 19 17.33 -25.25 -9.36
C ALA A 19 17.04 -24.12 -10.31
N ALA A 20 17.32 -24.36 -11.51
CA ALA A 20 17.11 -23.29 -12.48
C ALA A 20 15.67 -22.84 -12.47
N THR A 21 14.82 -23.77 -12.43
CA THR A 21 13.45 -23.41 -12.50
C THR A 21 13.11 -22.64 -11.29
N VAL A 22 13.68 -23.02 -10.21
CA VAL A 22 13.37 -22.35 -9.00
C VAL A 22 13.81 -20.93 -9.06
N LEU A 23 14.88 -20.67 -9.73
CA LEU A 23 15.34 -19.34 -9.82
C LEU A 23 14.30 -18.45 -10.46
N ALA A 24 13.72 -18.90 -11.48
CA ALA A 24 12.73 -18.11 -12.15
C ALA A 24 11.61 -17.81 -11.18
N THR A 25 11.29 -18.77 -10.37
CA THR A 25 10.22 -18.56 -9.45
C THR A 25 10.60 -17.51 -8.43
N SER A 26 11.82 -17.55 -8.00
CA SER A 26 12.26 -16.59 -7.02
C SER A 26 12.16 -15.21 -7.55
N SER A 27 12.52 -15.04 -8.78
CA SER A 27 12.45 -13.72 -9.36
C SER A 27 11.02 -13.26 -9.37
N ALA A 28 10.14 -14.13 -9.70
CA ALA A 28 8.75 -13.77 -9.77
C ALA A 28 8.26 -13.37 -8.39
N GLU A 29 8.72 -14.08 -7.38
CA GLU A 29 8.30 -13.74 -6.04
C GLU A 29 8.81 -12.40 -5.64
N ALA A 30 10.05 -12.13 -5.94
CA ALA A 30 10.62 -10.85 -5.60
C ALA A 30 9.82 -9.77 -6.29
N ALA A 31 9.47 -9.99 -7.52
CA ALA A 31 8.68 -9.02 -8.23
C ALA A 31 7.31 -8.90 -7.57
N GLY A 32 6.79 -10.01 -7.10
CA GLY A 32 5.49 -9.99 -6.46
C GLY A 32 5.48 -9.16 -5.20
N GLN A 33 6.62 -9.00 -4.58
CA GLN A 33 6.67 -8.22 -3.37
C GLN A 33 6.86 -6.76 -3.63
N SER A 34 7.22 -6.39 -4.83
CA SER A 34 7.46 -4.99 -5.09
C SER A 34 6.18 -4.18 -5.03
N GLY A 35 5.22 -4.46 -5.82
CA GLY A 35 4.01 -3.67 -5.79
C GLY A 35 4.25 -2.19 -6.01
N TYR A 36 3.20 -1.42 -5.92
CA TYR A 36 3.28 0.02 -6.06
C TYR A 36 2.76 0.60 -4.75
N PHE A 37 3.59 1.32 -4.02
CA PHE A 37 3.25 1.78 -2.70
C PHE A 37 2.90 3.25 -2.66
N VAL A 38 1.98 3.61 -1.78
CA VAL A 38 1.58 5.01 -1.62
C VAL A 38 1.48 5.31 -0.14
N ILE A 39 1.94 6.48 0.24
CA ILE A 39 1.65 7.04 1.54
C ILE A 39 1.02 8.39 1.27
N ALA A 40 -0.19 8.60 1.75
CA ALA A 40 -0.86 9.88 1.60
C ALA A 40 -0.96 10.55 2.96
N GLU A 41 -0.93 11.86 2.98
CA GLU A 41 -1.17 12.62 4.20
C GLU A 41 -2.39 13.50 4.00
N ILE A 42 -3.31 13.44 4.93
CA ILE A 42 -4.59 14.13 4.86
C ILE A 42 -4.82 14.80 6.21
N VAL A 43 -4.88 16.12 6.24
CA VAL A 43 -4.94 16.86 7.50
C VAL A 43 -6.18 17.73 7.54
N SER A 44 -6.94 17.63 8.62
CA SER A 44 -8.18 18.39 8.77
C SER A 44 -7.90 19.80 9.27
N LYS A 45 -8.86 20.67 9.06
CA LYS A 45 -8.87 21.95 9.74
C LYS A 45 -9.06 21.69 11.22
N LYS A 46 -8.69 22.67 12.03
CA LYS A 46 -8.88 22.57 13.45
C LYS A 46 -10.36 22.33 13.72
N GLU A 47 -10.66 21.45 14.61
CA GLU A 47 -12.04 21.12 14.97
C GLU A 47 -12.82 20.34 13.91
N LYS A 48 -12.18 19.92 12.84
CA LYS A 48 -12.83 19.11 11.83
C LYS A 48 -12.31 17.68 11.80
N ALA A 49 -11.55 17.28 12.83
CA ALA A 49 -10.98 15.94 12.85
C ALA A 49 -12.03 14.84 12.80
N ASP A 50 -13.13 15.01 13.54
CA ASP A 50 -14.15 13.98 13.57
C ASP A 50 -14.86 13.89 12.22
N GLU A 51 -15.08 15.03 11.60
CA GLU A 51 -15.74 15.05 10.30
C GLU A 51 -14.85 14.36 9.25
N LEU A 52 -13.56 14.66 9.29
CA LEU A 52 -12.62 14.01 8.35
C LEU A 52 -12.57 12.51 8.59
N ARG A 53 -12.55 12.11 9.86
CA ARG A 53 -12.52 10.67 10.17
C ARG A 53 -13.78 9.98 9.65
N ALA A 54 -14.92 10.63 9.79
CA ALA A 54 -16.17 10.06 9.32
C ALA A 54 -16.21 9.90 7.79
N LEU A 55 -15.47 10.74 7.07
CA LEU A 55 -15.37 10.60 5.62
C LEU A 55 -14.36 9.54 5.23
N LEU A 56 -13.22 9.50 5.90
CA LEU A 56 -12.11 8.65 5.48
C LEU A 56 -12.25 7.18 5.85
N VAL A 57 -12.85 6.87 6.98
CA VAL A 57 -12.94 5.48 7.42
C VAL A 57 -13.74 4.63 6.45
N PRO A 58 -14.97 5.01 6.07
CA PRO A 58 -15.71 4.19 5.11
C PRO A 58 -15.03 4.15 3.75
N PHE A 59 -14.40 5.26 3.36
CA PHE A 59 -13.72 5.32 2.09
C PHE A 59 -12.54 4.32 2.06
N ALA A 60 -11.79 4.26 3.15
CA ALA A 60 -10.66 3.34 3.24
C ALA A 60 -11.14 1.88 3.21
N GLU A 61 -12.25 1.60 3.88
CA GLU A 61 -12.78 0.25 3.88
C GLU A 61 -13.21 -0.19 2.49
N THR A 62 -13.81 0.70 1.74
CA THR A 62 -14.22 0.40 0.39
C THR A 62 -13.01 0.27 -0.53
N SER A 63 -12.04 1.17 -0.37
CA SER A 63 -10.84 1.14 -1.20
C SER A 63 -10.07 -0.16 -1.03
N ALA A 64 -10.05 -0.69 0.18
CA ALA A 64 -9.33 -1.92 0.45
C ALA A 64 -9.89 -3.11 -0.35
N LYS A 65 -11.10 -2.99 -0.84
CA LYS A 65 -11.74 -4.07 -1.59
C LYS A 65 -11.62 -3.90 -3.10
N GLU A 66 -10.98 -2.85 -3.55
CA GLU A 66 -10.87 -2.61 -4.99
C GLU A 66 -9.95 -3.63 -5.66
N PRO A 67 -10.21 -3.97 -6.91
CA PRO A 67 -9.34 -4.88 -7.62
C PRO A 67 -7.93 -4.33 -7.69
N GLY A 68 -6.96 -5.15 -7.41
CA GLY A 68 -5.57 -4.72 -7.44
C GLY A 68 -5.10 -4.02 -6.17
N CYS A 69 -5.98 -3.78 -5.20
CA CYS A 69 -5.57 -3.24 -3.94
C CYS A 69 -5.10 -4.38 -3.03
N LEU A 70 -3.84 -4.35 -2.66
CA LEU A 70 -3.27 -5.40 -1.82
C LEU A 70 -3.31 -5.00 -0.35
N VAL A 71 -3.13 -3.75 -0.05
CA VAL A 71 -3.20 -3.22 1.31
C VAL A 71 -3.74 -1.80 1.24
N TYR A 72 -4.64 -1.46 2.10
CA TYR A 72 -5.08 -0.07 2.26
C TYR A 72 -5.36 0.13 3.73
N THR A 73 -4.48 0.86 4.41
CA THR A 73 -4.61 1.10 5.85
C THR A 73 -4.68 2.59 6.10
N LEU A 74 -5.71 3.00 6.81
CA LEU A 74 -5.85 4.39 7.22
C LEU A 74 -5.41 4.48 8.68
N MET A 75 -4.56 5.45 8.97
CA MET A 75 -4.04 5.64 10.32
C MET A 75 -4.18 7.09 10.72
N GLU A 76 -4.44 7.33 11.97
CA GLU A 76 -4.47 8.70 12.49
C GLU A 76 -3.27 8.84 13.42
N VAL A 77 -2.56 9.95 13.34
CA VAL A 77 -1.33 10.13 14.11
C VAL A 77 -1.68 10.30 15.58
N ILE A 78 -1.05 9.50 16.43
CA ILE A 78 -1.27 9.57 17.87
C ILE A 78 -0.86 10.94 18.37
N GLY A 79 -1.76 11.59 19.10
CA GLY A 79 -1.46 12.93 19.63
C GLY A 79 -1.73 14.07 18.69
N GLU A 80 -2.12 13.77 17.43
CA GLU A 80 -2.41 14.82 16.48
C GLU A 80 -3.75 14.54 15.82
N PRO A 81 -4.85 14.79 16.51
CA PRO A 81 -6.18 14.51 15.95
C PRO A 81 -6.38 15.23 14.63
N GLY A 82 -6.90 14.52 13.66
CA GLY A 82 -7.15 15.11 12.35
C GLY A 82 -5.99 14.98 11.38
N ARG A 83 -4.88 14.41 11.81
CA ARG A 83 -3.78 14.14 10.89
C ARG A 83 -3.79 12.67 10.55
N PHE A 84 -4.11 12.36 9.30
CA PHE A 84 -4.25 10.99 8.83
C PHE A 84 -3.19 10.66 7.80
N LEU A 85 -2.77 9.40 7.82
CA LEU A 85 -1.88 8.86 6.80
C LEU A 85 -2.51 7.61 6.27
N THR A 86 -2.32 7.34 4.98
CA THR A 86 -2.66 6.04 4.44
C THR A 86 -1.37 5.30 4.16
N PHE A 87 -1.43 3.98 4.27
CA PHE A 87 -0.38 3.13 3.75
C PHE A 87 -1.08 2.23 2.77
N GLU A 88 -0.66 2.29 1.51
CA GLU A 88 -1.33 1.57 0.45
C GLU A 88 -0.33 0.76 -0.35
N ARG A 89 -0.72 -0.41 -0.74
CA ARG A 89 0.05 -1.22 -1.64
C ARG A 89 -0.86 -1.69 -2.74
N TRP A 90 -0.50 -1.37 -3.96
CA TRP A 90 -1.31 -1.72 -5.12
C TRP A 90 -0.52 -2.72 -5.97
N LYS A 91 -1.24 -3.54 -6.72
CA LYS A 91 -0.63 -4.54 -7.56
C LYS A 91 0.34 -3.88 -8.52
N ASP A 92 -0.03 -2.75 -9.10
CA ASP A 92 0.79 -2.00 -10.02
C ASP A 92 0.24 -0.58 -10.14
N LYS A 93 0.91 0.23 -10.95
CA LYS A 93 0.49 1.60 -11.11
C LYS A 93 -0.90 1.69 -11.76
N ALA A 94 -1.21 0.78 -12.66
CA ALA A 94 -2.51 0.81 -13.33
C ALA A 94 -3.65 0.61 -12.33
N ALA A 95 -3.44 -0.22 -11.32
CA ALA A 95 -4.45 -0.42 -10.29
C ALA A 95 -4.66 0.86 -9.48
N LEU A 96 -3.59 1.56 -9.15
CA LEU A 96 -3.71 2.82 -8.45
C LEU A 96 -4.40 3.86 -9.34
N ASP A 97 -4.02 3.93 -10.61
CA ASP A 97 -4.65 4.88 -11.52
C ASP A 97 -6.16 4.62 -11.60
N GLY A 98 -6.55 3.35 -11.59
CA GLY A 98 -7.96 3.00 -11.59
C GLY A 98 -8.66 3.48 -10.32
N HIS A 99 -7.98 3.35 -9.17
CA HIS A 99 -8.52 3.83 -7.91
C HIS A 99 -8.78 5.34 -7.97
N MET A 100 -7.87 6.08 -8.57
CA MET A 100 -7.96 7.54 -8.58
C MET A 100 -9.11 8.06 -9.46
N VAL A 101 -9.74 7.22 -10.24
CA VAL A 101 -10.86 7.64 -11.07
C VAL A 101 -12.16 6.91 -10.72
N THR A 102 -12.21 6.25 -9.57
CA THR A 102 -13.44 5.54 -9.17
C THR A 102 -14.53 6.54 -8.82
N PRO A 103 -15.78 6.11 -8.84
CA PRO A 103 -16.86 6.96 -8.37
C PRO A 103 -16.67 7.40 -6.93
N ASP A 104 -16.04 6.55 -6.10
CA ASP A 104 -15.81 6.87 -4.71
C ASP A 104 -14.85 8.04 -4.55
N ILE A 105 -13.77 8.06 -5.32
CA ILE A 105 -12.83 9.18 -5.30
C ILE A 105 -13.57 10.44 -5.76
N LYS A 106 -14.33 10.33 -6.84
CA LYS A 106 -15.02 11.50 -7.37
C LYS A 106 -16.05 12.04 -6.38
N ALA A 107 -16.60 11.17 -5.57
CA ALA A 107 -17.59 11.58 -4.59
C ALA A 107 -16.94 12.19 -3.36
N ILE A 108 -15.79 11.65 -2.92
CA ILE A 108 -15.21 12.12 -1.67
C ILE A 108 -14.44 13.42 -1.84
N VAL A 109 -13.76 13.62 -2.96
CA VAL A 109 -12.91 14.79 -3.14
C VAL A 109 -13.64 16.11 -2.86
N PRO A 110 -14.83 16.36 -3.39
CA PRO A 110 -15.53 17.60 -3.07
C PRO A 110 -15.92 17.70 -1.59
N LYS A 111 -16.09 16.57 -0.92
CA LYS A 111 -16.46 16.59 0.49
C LYS A 111 -15.25 16.85 1.37
N LEU A 112 -14.06 16.51 0.88
CA LEU A 112 -12.86 16.76 1.64
C LEU A 112 -12.47 18.24 1.63
N GLU A 113 -12.68 18.90 0.52
CA GLU A 113 -12.23 20.26 0.36
C GLU A 113 -12.56 21.19 1.51
N PRO A 114 -13.80 21.28 1.98
CA PRO A 114 -14.10 22.19 3.07
C PRO A 114 -13.59 21.75 4.44
N VAL A 115 -13.13 20.49 4.53
CA VAL A 115 -12.71 19.94 5.80
C VAL A 115 -11.19 19.95 5.96
N LEU A 116 -10.46 20.00 4.84
CA LEU A 116 -9.01 19.91 4.87
C LEU A 116 -8.34 21.23 5.16
N ALA A 117 -7.26 21.18 5.96
CA ALA A 117 -6.45 22.36 6.24
C ALA A 117 -5.59 22.72 5.04
N LYS A 118 -5.27 21.74 4.21
CA LYS A 118 -4.44 21.92 3.02
C LYS A 118 -4.75 20.77 2.08
N PRO A 119 -4.40 20.88 0.81
CA PRO A 119 -4.62 19.75 -0.11
C PRO A 119 -3.88 18.52 0.40
N PHE A 120 -4.47 17.35 0.20
CA PHE A 120 -3.78 16.13 0.62
C PHE A 120 -2.60 15.90 -0.31
N THR A 121 -1.59 15.19 0.20
CA THR A 121 -0.38 14.91 -0.57
C THR A 121 -0.18 13.41 -0.63
N GLN A 122 0.54 12.97 -1.65
CA GLN A 122 0.83 11.56 -1.82
C GLN A 122 2.30 11.37 -2.15
N LEU A 123 2.89 10.32 -1.60
CA LEU A 123 4.22 9.87 -1.95
C LEU A 123 4.06 8.53 -2.63
N PHE A 124 4.70 8.37 -3.77
CA PHE A 124 4.68 7.12 -4.51
C PHE A 124 6.03 6.46 -4.30
N LEU A 125 6.03 5.23 -3.84
CA LEU A 125 7.23 4.60 -3.33
C LEU A 125 7.49 3.26 -3.97
N ASP A 126 8.77 2.95 -4.08
CA ASP A 126 9.21 1.69 -4.63
C ASP A 126 10.00 0.99 -3.54
N ALA A 127 9.58 -0.18 -3.15
CA ALA A 127 10.22 -0.88 -2.04
C ALA A 127 11.62 -1.31 -2.40
N ARG A 128 12.55 -1.15 -1.49
CA ARG A 128 13.92 -1.61 -1.68
C ARG A 128 14.20 -2.89 -0.89
N THR A 129 13.41 -3.11 0.14
CA THR A 129 13.53 -4.32 0.95
C THR A 129 12.14 -4.65 1.44
N GLY A 130 12.02 -5.72 2.15
CA GLY A 130 10.77 -6.03 2.77
C GLY A 130 10.21 -7.29 2.24
N GLY A 131 9.19 -7.71 2.74
CA GLY A 131 8.63 -8.92 2.25
C GLY A 131 7.48 -9.34 3.05
#